data_b3ea56151682a8d8b0b07e40181f0e3a
#
_entry.id   b3ea56151682a8d8b0b07e40181f0e3a
#
_cell.length_a   1.000
_cell.length_b   1.000
_cell.length_c   1.000
_cell.angle_alpha   90.00
_cell.angle_beta   90.00
_cell.angle_gamma   90.00
#
_symmetry.space_group_name_H-M   'P 1'
#
loop_
_entity.id
_entity.type
_entity.pdbx_description
1 polymer ?
#
loop_
_entity_poly.entity_id
_entity_poly.type
_entity_poly.pdbx_seq_one_letter_code
_entity_poly.pdbx_strand_id
1 'polypeptide(L)'
;RLNSSAASDVYKRQVKRMYGLLERQFRNYYLKAAKTKGNTGENLLNLLETRLDNVVYRMGFGVTRAEARQIVSHKSIEVNGKAVNIPSYIVKPDDVISVRDKSKEHLRIKAAVELAKSKEKASWIEVSFDEMKGTFLSYPDRSELSSEINENLIIELYSK
;
A
#
# COMPACT_ATOMS: atom_id res chain seq x y z
N ARG A 1 12.75 25.15 16.01
CA ARG A 1 12.55 23.90 16.73
C ARG A 1 11.07 23.58 16.86
N LEU A 2 10.66 22.45 16.34
CA LEU A 2 9.27 22.04 16.40
C LEU A 2 8.93 21.44 17.77
N ASN A 3 7.73 21.74 18.29
CA ASN A 3 7.22 21.05 19.45
C ASN A 3 6.69 19.66 19.02
N SER A 4 6.31 18.82 19.97
CA SER A 4 5.86 17.45 19.68
C SER A 4 4.62 17.39 18.79
N SER A 5 3.68 18.35 18.96
CA SER A 5 2.46 18.41 18.14
C SER A 5 2.78 18.80 16.69
N ALA A 6 3.70 19.76 16.49
CA ALA A 6 4.13 20.16 15.15
C ALA A 6 4.89 19.02 14.46
N ALA A 7 5.77 18.31 15.19
CA ALA A 7 6.49 17.15 14.66
C ALA A 7 5.52 16.05 14.25
N SER A 8 4.53 15.75 15.07
CA SER A 8 3.50 14.74 14.80
C SER A 8 2.70 15.09 13.55
N ASP A 9 2.34 16.37 13.37
CA ASP A 9 1.61 16.82 12.19
C ASP A 9 2.44 16.69 10.91
N VAL A 10 3.74 17.00 10.97
CA VAL A 10 4.66 16.82 9.84
C VAL A 10 4.74 15.35 9.44
N TYR A 11 4.92 14.44 10.39
CA TYR A 11 4.99 13.01 10.13
C TYR A 11 3.67 12.48 9.56
N LYS A 12 2.54 12.93 10.08
CA LYS A 12 1.22 12.55 9.54
C LYS A 12 1.10 12.94 8.07
N ARG A 13 1.51 14.15 7.71
CA ARG A 13 1.49 14.61 6.31
C ARG A 13 2.40 13.77 5.43
N GLN A 14 3.58 13.41 5.91
CA GLN A 14 4.52 12.57 5.17
C GLN A 14 3.91 11.21 4.86
N VAL A 15 3.29 10.57 5.85
CA VAL A 15 2.68 9.25 5.68
C VAL A 15 1.47 9.34 4.74
N LYS A 16 0.63 10.36 4.88
CA LYS A 16 -0.50 10.58 3.97
C LYS A 16 -0.02 10.71 2.51
N ARG A 17 1.04 11.50 2.28
CA ARG A 17 1.60 11.69 0.95
C ARG A 17 2.19 10.39 0.39
N MET A 18 2.87 9.64 1.24
CA MET A 18 3.46 8.36 0.84
C MET A 18 2.40 7.40 0.28
N TYR A 19 1.24 7.30 0.95
CA TYR A 19 0.16 6.40 0.53
C TYR A 19 -0.90 7.07 -0.34
N GLY A 20 -0.79 8.37 -0.59
CA GLY A 20 -1.71 9.10 -1.46
C GLY A 20 -3.09 9.33 -0.85
N LEU A 21 -3.16 9.60 0.46
CA LEU A 21 -4.42 9.70 1.19
C LEU A 21 -4.80 11.13 1.54
N LEU A 22 -6.11 11.39 1.59
CA LEU A 22 -6.68 12.62 2.12
C LEU A 22 -6.89 12.48 3.63
N GLU A 23 -6.97 13.62 4.33
CA GLU A 23 -7.07 13.66 5.80
C GLU A 23 -8.24 12.84 6.34
N ARG A 24 -9.43 12.98 5.75
CA ARG A 24 -10.62 12.26 6.22
C ARG A 24 -10.44 10.74 6.13
N GLN A 25 -9.89 10.27 5.02
CA GLN A 25 -9.65 8.85 4.81
C GLN A 25 -8.58 8.33 5.77
N PHE A 26 -7.51 9.08 5.95
CA PHE A 26 -6.43 8.73 6.87
C PHE A 26 -6.94 8.62 8.31
N ARG A 27 -7.76 9.60 8.74
CA ARG A 27 -8.36 9.59 10.07
C ARG A 27 -9.24 8.35 10.27
N ASN A 28 -10.01 7.96 9.25
CA ASN A 28 -10.85 6.76 9.32
C ASN A 28 -10.01 5.49 9.50
N TYR A 29 -8.87 5.41 8.84
CA TYR A 29 -7.92 4.31 9.05
C TYR A 29 -7.39 4.29 10.49
N TYR A 30 -7.05 5.45 11.03
CA TYR A 30 -6.61 5.54 12.41
C TYR A 30 -7.69 5.05 13.38
N LEU A 31 -8.93 5.50 13.20
CA LEU A 31 -10.04 5.10 14.07
C LEU A 31 -10.27 3.59 14.02
N LYS A 32 -10.19 3.00 12.85
CA LYS A 32 -10.31 1.55 12.68
C LYS A 32 -9.15 0.81 13.35
N ALA A 33 -7.93 1.30 13.19
CA ALA A 33 -6.75 0.71 13.82
C ALA A 33 -6.83 0.74 15.34
N ALA A 34 -7.34 1.84 15.90
CA ALA A 34 -7.49 2.01 17.35
C ALA A 34 -8.52 1.05 17.96
N LYS A 35 -9.53 0.63 17.19
CA LYS A 35 -10.54 -0.32 17.62
C LYS A 35 -10.09 -1.78 17.51
N THR A 36 -9.05 -2.04 16.73
CA THR A 36 -8.54 -3.39 16.52
C THR A 36 -7.56 -3.75 17.64
N LYS A 37 -7.61 -5.00 18.09
CA LYS A 37 -6.70 -5.49 19.14
C LYS A 37 -5.25 -5.41 18.66
N GLY A 38 -4.35 -5.11 19.60
CA GLY A 38 -2.92 -5.03 19.35
C GLY A 38 -2.42 -3.59 19.31
N ASN A 39 -1.21 -3.42 18.79
CA ASN A 39 -0.58 -2.10 18.70
C ASN A 39 -1.25 -1.27 17.62
N THR A 40 -1.80 -0.11 18.00
CA THR A 40 -2.53 0.78 17.08
C THR A 40 -1.66 1.23 15.91
N GLY A 41 -0.38 1.52 16.15
CA GLY A 41 0.53 1.96 15.10
C GLY A 41 0.77 0.87 14.06
N GLU A 42 1.03 -0.35 14.52
CA GLU A 42 1.20 -1.49 13.61
C GLU A 42 -0.08 -1.79 12.84
N ASN A 43 -1.23 -1.71 13.53
CA ASN A 43 -2.53 -1.89 12.89
C ASN A 43 -2.77 -0.85 11.79
N LEU A 44 -2.41 0.41 12.06
CA LEU A 44 -2.53 1.48 11.08
C LEU A 44 -1.67 1.21 9.86
N LEU A 45 -0.41 0.85 10.05
CA LEU A 45 0.49 0.54 8.93
C LEU A 45 0.01 -0.68 8.13
N ASN A 46 -0.51 -1.70 8.80
CA ASN A 46 -1.08 -2.86 8.12
C ASN A 46 -2.29 -2.47 7.27
N LEU A 47 -3.16 -1.60 7.76
CA LEU A 47 -4.30 -1.11 6.98
C LEU A 47 -3.85 -0.35 5.73
N LEU A 48 -2.80 0.45 5.85
CA LEU A 48 -2.26 1.21 4.73
C LEU A 48 -1.57 0.29 3.72
N GLU A 49 -0.81 -0.69 4.20
CA GLU A 49 -0.08 -1.62 3.33
C GLU A 49 -1.00 -2.62 2.62
N THR A 50 -2.18 -2.89 3.15
CA THR A 50 -3.14 -3.83 2.54
C THR A 50 -4.05 -3.20 1.50
N ARG A 51 -3.94 -1.91 1.24
CA ARG A 51 -4.69 -1.27 0.16
C ARG A 51 -4.24 -1.84 -1.18
N LEU A 52 -5.20 -2.07 -2.07
CA LEU A 52 -4.89 -2.66 -3.39
C LEU A 52 -3.91 -1.79 -4.19
N ASP A 53 -4.06 -0.47 -4.18
CA ASP A 53 -3.14 0.42 -4.88
C ASP A 53 -1.70 0.28 -4.37
N ASN A 54 -1.53 0.16 -3.06
CA ASN A 54 -0.23 -0.06 -2.45
C ASN A 54 0.35 -1.43 -2.79
N VAL A 55 -0.47 -2.48 -2.76
CA VAL A 55 -0.03 -3.84 -3.09
C VAL A 55 0.41 -3.92 -4.55
N VAL A 56 -0.34 -3.31 -5.46
CA VAL A 56 0.02 -3.24 -6.90
C VAL A 56 1.36 -2.52 -7.07
N TYR A 57 1.57 -1.42 -6.35
CA TYR A 57 2.84 -0.72 -6.36
C TYR A 57 3.99 -1.60 -5.83
N ARG A 58 3.79 -2.26 -4.69
CA ARG A 58 4.80 -3.14 -4.09
C ARG A 58 5.17 -4.32 -4.99
N MET A 59 4.20 -4.83 -5.74
CA MET A 59 4.42 -5.91 -6.70
C MET A 59 5.15 -5.45 -7.96
N GLY A 60 5.26 -4.14 -8.19
CA GLY A 60 6.01 -3.60 -9.31
C GLY A 60 5.21 -3.37 -10.58
N PHE A 61 3.88 -3.42 -10.52
CA PHE A 61 3.04 -3.16 -11.69
C PHE A 61 2.83 -1.67 -11.97
N GLY A 62 3.17 -0.82 -11.02
CA GLY A 62 3.24 0.64 -11.16
C GLY A 62 4.55 1.16 -10.59
N VAL A 63 5.14 2.16 -11.21
CA VAL A 63 6.41 2.76 -10.79
C VAL A 63 6.23 3.58 -9.50
N THR A 64 5.06 4.19 -9.35
CA THR A 64 4.71 4.97 -8.17
C THR A 64 3.36 4.51 -7.65
N ARG A 65 3.03 4.88 -6.40
CA ARG A 65 1.71 4.59 -5.85
C ARG A 65 0.59 5.29 -6.63
N ALA A 66 0.85 6.51 -7.13
CA ALA A 66 -0.11 7.23 -7.97
C ALA A 66 -0.39 6.50 -9.28
N GLU A 67 0.65 5.97 -9.92
CA GLU A 67 0.51 5.18 -11.15
C GLU A 67 -0.24 3.88 -10.87
N ALA A 68 0.10 3.18 -9.79
CA ALA A 68 -0.59 1.96 -9.37
C ALA A 68 -2.07 2.22 -9.10
N ARG A 69 -2.39 3.34 -8.45
CA ARG A 69 -3.77 3.75 -8.20
C ARG A 69 -4.54 3.95 -9.50
N GLN A 70 -3.93 4.59 -10.48
CA GLN A 70 -4.54 4.80 -11.80
C GLN A 70 -4.79 3.47 -12.51
N ILE A 71 -3.83 2.55 -12.48
CA ILE A 71 -3.95 1.22 -13.06
C ILE A 71 -5.14 0.47 -12.45
N VAL A 72 -5.29 0.52 -11.13
CA VAL A 72 -6.43 -0.09 -10.44
C VAL A 72 -7.74 0.56 -10.87
N SER A 73 -7.80 1.89 -10.85
CA SER A 73 -9.01 2.65 -11.23
C SER A 73 -9.46 2.38 -12.66
N HIS A 74 -8.52 2.14 -13.56
CA HIS A 74 -8.79 1.87 -14.97
C HIS A 74 -9.10 0.40 -15.24
N LYS A 75 -9.40 -0.38 -14.21
CA LYS A 75 -9.85 -1.79 -14.34
C LYS A 75 -8.79 -2.71 -14.96
N SER A 76 -7.52 -2.43 -14.72
CA SER A 76 -6.44 -3.26 -15.26
C SER A 76 -6.03 -4.38 -14.31
N ILE A 77 -6.60 -4.45 -13.12
CA ILE A 77 -6.20 -5.38 -12.06
C ILE A 77 -7.34 -6.33 -11.70
N GLU A 78 -6.98 -7.58 -11.47
CA GLU A 78 -7.86 -8.61 -10.93
C GLU A 78 -7.36 -9.07 -9.57
N VAL A 79 -8.30 -9.39 -8.69
CA VAL A 79 -8.02 -10.04 -7.39
C VAL A 79 -8.74 -11.38 -7.42
N ASN A 80 -7.99 -12.47 -7.31
CA ASN A 80 -8.52 -13.84 -7.37
C ASN A 80 -9.39 -14.08 -8.62
N GLY A 81 -8.96 -13.51 -9.75
CA GLY A 81 -9.64 -13.68 -11.02
C GLY A 81 -10.81 -12.76 -11.30
N LYS A 82 -11.12 -11.85 -10.37
CA LYS A 82 -12.22 -10.88 -10.53
C LYS A 82 -11.67 -9.46 -10.64
N ALA A 83 -12.16 -8.70 -11.62
CA ALA A 83 -11.74 -7.32 -11.80
C ALA A 83 -12.15 -6.46 -10.61
N VAL A 84 -11.20 -5.73 -10.04
CA VAL A 84 -11.42 -4.80 -8.94
C VAL A 84 -10.84 -3.45 -9.35
N ASN A 85 -11.67 -2.40 -9.28
CA ASN A 85 -11.29 -1.05 -9.68
C ASN A 85 -11.26 -0.04 -8.52
N ILE A 86 -11.28 -0.56 -7.29
CA ILE A 86 -11.31 0.27 -6.09
C ILE A 86 -9.92 0.28 -5.46
N PRO A 87 -9.18 1.41 -5.50
CA PRO A 87 -7.83 1.47 -4.94
C PRO A 87 -7.75 1.16 -3.45
N SER A 88 -8.80 1.46 -2.70
CA SER A 88 -8.86 1.21 -1.25
C SER A 88 -9.30 -0.21 -0.89
N TYR A 89 -9.52 -1.09 -1.87
CA TYR A 89 -9.85 -2.48 -1.62
C TYR A 89 -8.80 -3.12 -0.69
N ILE A 90 -9.26 -3.84 0.32
CA ILE A 90 -8.38 -4.47 1.30
C ILE A 90 -7.95 -5.85 0.83
N VAL A 91 -6.66 -6.01 0.58
CA VAL A 91 -6.06 -7.30 0.19
C VAL A 91 -5.82 -8.12 1.46
N LYS A 92 -6.10 -9.41 1.38
CA LYS A 92 -5.92 -10.36 2.49
C LYS A 92 -4.81 -11.36 2.15
N PRO A 93 -4.21 -12.00 3.17
CA PRO A 93 -3.24 -13.08 2.91
C PRO A 93 -3.82 -14.14 1.97
N ASP A 94 -2.98 -14.63 1.08
CA ASP A 94 -3.29 -15.59 0.01
C ASP A 94 -4.08 -15.03 -1.18
N ASP A 95 -4.44 -13.75 -1.17
CA ASP A 95 -5.04 -13.12 -2.35
C ASP A 95 -4.02 -13.05 -3.49
N VAL A 96 -4.47 -13.40 -4.68
CA VAL A 96 -3.66 -13.33 -5.90
C VAL A 96 -4.07 -12.10 -6.70
N ILE A 97 -3.09 -11.21 -6.91
CA ILE A 97 -3.29 -9.97 -7.66
C ILE A 97 -2.66 -10.14 -9.03
N SER A 98 -3.40 -9.89 -10.08
CA SER A 98 -2.88 -10.04 -11.44
C SER A 98 -3.30 -8.88 -12.33
N VAL A 99 -2.49 -8.64 -13.37
CA VAL A 99 -2.83 -7.70 -14.42
C VAL A 99 -3.78 -8.44 -15.39
N ARG A 100 -4.89 -7.81 -15.75
CA ARG A 100 -5.85 -8.39 -16.69
C ARG A 100 -5.18 -8.62 -18.05
N ASP A 101 -5.56 -9.69 -18.75
CA ASP A 101 -4.98 -10.04 -20.04
C ASP A 101 -5.05 -8.87 -21.04
N LYS A 102 -6.14 -8.12 -21.03
CA LYS A 102 -6.32 -6.92 -21.88
C LYS A 102 -5.25 -5.86 -21.62
N SER A 103 -4.72 -5.80 -20.39
CA SER A 103 -3.81 -4.73 -19.96
C SER A 103 -2.35 -5.16 -19.95
N LYS A 104 -2.05 -6.43 -20.21
CA LYS A 104 -0.67 -6.94 -20.15
C LYS A 104 0.24 -6.28 -21.20
N GLU A 105 -0.32 -5.80 -22.28
CA GLU A 105 0.42 -5.08 -23.32
C GLU A 105 0.56 -3.59 -23.07
N HIS A 106 0.00 -3.07 -21.98
CA HIS A 106 0.07 -1.66 -21.64
C HIS A 106 1.53 -1.25 -21.38
N LEU A 107 2.00 -0.24 -22.09
CA LEU A 107 3.41 0.16 -22.09
C LEU A 107 3.93 0.57 -20.70
N ARG A 108 3.13 1.31 -19.95
CA ARG A 108 3.52 1.75 -18.59
C ARG A 108 3.67 0.56 -17.63
N ILE A 109 2.76 -0.41 -17.73
CA ILE A 109 2.82 -1.62 -16.90
C ILE A 109 4.05 -2.44 -17.25
N LYS A 110 4.32 -2.64 -18.54
CA LYS A 110 5.51 -3.34 -19.00
C LYS A 110 6.79 -2.65 -18.53
N ALA A 111 6.85 -1.32 -18.64
CA ALA A 111 8.01 -0.55 -18.20
C ALA A 111 8.21 -0.68 -16.68
N ALA A 112 7.14 -0.61 -15.90
CA ALA A 112 7.19 -0.78 -14.45
C ALA A 112 7.70 -2.18 -14.06
N VAL A 113 7.22 -3.22 -14.73
CA VAL A 113 7.63 -4.60 -14.49
C VAL A 113 9.12 -4.77 -14.79
N GLU A 114 9.62 -4.21 -15.88
CA GLU A 114 11.04 -4.28 -16.20
C GLU A 114 11.93 -3.62 -15.15
N LEU A 115 11.50 -2.46 -14.64
CA LEU A 115 12.19 -1.78 -13.54
C LEU A 115 12.16 -2.60 -12.26
N ALA A 116 11.02 -3.23 -11.98
CA ALA A 116 10.83 -4.01 -10.76
C ALA A 116 11.68 -5.28 -10.73
N LYS A 117 12.01 -5.86 -11.87
CA LYS A 117 12.84 -7.06 -11.96
C LYS A 117 14.22 -6.86 -11.32
N SER A 118 14.75 -5.66 -11.37
CA SER A 118 16.08 -5.33 -10.83
C SER A 118 16.04 -4.88 -9.37
N LYS A 119 14.86 -4.67 -8.79
CA LYS A 119 14.71 -4.21 -7.42
C LYS A 119 14.49 -5.38 -6.47
N GLU A 120 14.93 -5.20 -5.23
CA GLU A 120 14.64 -6.13 -4.15
C GLU A 120 13.15 -6.10 -3.83
N LYS A 121 12.55 -7.27 -3.66
CA LYS A 121 11.12 -7.40 -3.40
C LYS A 121 10.86 -7.45 -1.90
N ALA A 122 9.67 -6.97 -1.52
CA ALA A 122 9.20 -7.13 -0.15
C ALA A 122 9.00 -8.61 0.17
N SER A 123 9.37 -9.02 1.38
CA SER A 123 9.32 -10.42 1.79
C SER A 123 7.90 -10.96 1.99
N TRP A 124 6.91 -10.07 2.15
CA TRP A 124 5.52 -10.48 2.38
C TRP A 124 4.71 -10.64 1.09
N ILE A 125 5.35 -10.50 -0.07
CA ILE A 125 4.73 -10.71 -1.37
C ILE A 125 5.59 -11.65 -2.20
N GLU A 126 4.95 -12.36 -3.12
CA GLU A 126 5.63 -13.20 -4.11
C GLU A 126 5.11 -12.82 -5.49
N VAL A 127 6.00 -12.54 -6.44
CA VAL A 127 5.61 -12.02 -7.75
C VAL A 127 6.22 -12.86 -8.87
N SER A 128 5.38 -13.24 -9.83
CA SER A 128 5.81 -13.81 -11.11
C SER A 128 5.67 -12.72 -12.16
N PHE A 129 6.80 -12.13 -12.57
CA PHE A 129 6.77 -11.03 -13.53
C PHE A 129 6.37 -11.50 -14.94
N ASP A 130 6.71 -12.73 -15.31
CA ASP A 130 6.37 -13.27 -16.62
C ASP A 130 4.86 -13.43 -16.78
N GLU A 131 4.17 -13.82 -15.71
CA GLU A 131 2.73 -13.96 -15.70
C GLU A 131 2.01 -12.68 -15.30
N MET A 132 2.75 -11.67 -14.86
CA MET A 132 2.21 -10.41 -14.32
C MET A 132 1.18 -10.65 -13.23
N LYS A 133 1.53 -11.51 -12.27
CA LYS A 133 0.70 -11.75 -11.09
C LYS A 133 1.55 -11.95 -9.86
N GLY A 134 0.96 -11.71 -8.71
CA GLY A 134 1.62 -11.90 -7.43
C GLY A 134 0.65 -12.33 -6.36
N THR A 135 1.18 -12.89 -5.29
CA THR A 135 0.42 -13.34 -4.13
C THR A 135 0.80 -12.51 -2.92
N PHE A 136 -0.19 -12.03 -2.19
CA PHE A 136 0.01 -11.39 -0.90
C PHE A 136 0.13 -12.48 0.15
N LEU A 137 1.36 -12.75 0.63
CA LEU A 137 1.63 -13.91 1.48
C LEU A 137 1.15 -13.71 2.92
N SER A 138 1.45 -12.53 3.49
CA SER A 138 1.17 -12.25 4.89
C SER A 138 1.16 -10.75 5.10
N TYR A 139 0.73 -10.31 6.29
CA TYR A 139 0.91 -8.90 6.67
C TYR A 139 2.40 -8.63 6.86
N PRO A 140 2.89 -7.43 6.49
CA PRO A 140 4.28 -7.09 6.69
C PRO A 140 4.61 -6.99 8.19
N ASP A 141 5.82 -7.42 8.56
CA ASP A 141 6.36 -7.17 9.89
C ASP A 141 6.79 -5.70 9.95
N ARG A 142 6.59 -5.05 11.09
CA ARG A 142 6.98 -3.66 11.27
C ARG A 142 8.47 -3.42 10.93
N SER A 143 9.32 -4.38 11.22
CA SER A 143 10.75 -4.30 10.91
C SER A 143 11.05 -4.26 9.41
N GLU A 144 10.13 -4.71 8.56
CA GLU A 144 10.28 -4.71 7.11
C GLU A 144 9.83 -3.41 6.46
N LEU A 145 9.14 -2.54 7.22
CA LEU A 145 8.70 -1.25 6.75
C LEU A 145 9.75 -0.17 7.04
N SER A 146 9.65 0.97 6.35
CA SER A 146 10.62 2.05 6.52
C SER A 146 10.70 2.53 7.97
N SER A 147 11.90 2.63 8.50
CA SER A 147 12.16 3.16 9.84
C SER A 147 11.88 4.67 9.92
N GLU A 148 11.77 5.34 8.76
CA GLU A 148 11.44 6.76 8.71
C GLU A 148 9.98 7.03 9.11
N ILE A 149 9.11 6.02 9.01
CA ILE A 149 7.73 6.13 9.43
C ILE A 149 7.68 6.02 10.96
N ASN A 150 7.29 7.10 11.61
CA ASN A 150 7.13 7.12 13.07
C ASN A 150 5.64 7.17 13.41
N GLU A 151 5.01 6.00 13.43
CA GLU A 151 3.59 5.83 13.69
C GLU A 151 3.17 6.30 15.08
N ASN A 152 4.08 6.25 16.04
CA ASN A 152 3.79 6.68 17.41
C ASN A 152 3.47 8.17 17.47
N LEU A 153 4.14 8.98 16.67
CA LEU A 153 3.87 10.43 16.60
C LEU A 153 2.48 10.70 16.04
N ILE A 154 2.04 9.90 15.06
CA ILE A 154 0.72 10.03 14.46
C ILE A 154 -0.37 9.66 15.48
N ILE A 155 -0.16 8.56 16.21
CA ILE A 155 -1.08 8.10 17.25
C ILE A 155 -1.18 9.14 18.37
N GLU A 156 -0.05 9.69 18.80
CA GLU A 156 -0.02 10.74 19.82
C GLU A 156 -0.86 11.95 19.39
N LEU A 157 -0.78 12.35 18.12
CA LEU A 157 -1.56 13.47 17.60
C LEU A 157 -3.06 13.21 17.69
N TYR A 158 -3.52 12.00 17.30
CA TYR A 158 -4.94 11.68 17.27
C TYR A 158 -5.52 11.31 18.65
N SER A 159 -4.69 10.96 19.62
CA SER A 159 -5.15 10.57 20.95
C SER A 159 -5.34 11.76 21.90
N LYS A 160 -5.06 12.96 21.45
CA LYS A 160 -5.26 14.20 22.24
C LYS A 160 -6.69 14.69 22.17
#